data_80b7c2a9505943d1902b9fe8fc0ab2dc
#
_entry.id   80b7c2a9505943d1902b9fe8fc0ab2dc
#
_cell.length_a   1.000
_cell.length_b   1.000
_cell.length_c   1.000
_cell.angle_alpha   90.00
_cell.angle_beta   90.00
_cell.angle_gamma   90.00
#
_symmetry.space_group_name_H-M   'P 1'
#
loop_
_entity.id
_entity.type
_entity.pdbx_description
1 polymer ?
#
loop_
_entity_poly.entity_id
_entity_poly.type
_entity_poly.pdbx_seq_one_letter_code
_entity_poly.pdbx_strand_id
1 'polypeptide(L)'
;MVDYSCALKLSTPVAYLSAIQKLIDREIVVKSASSLDIYNNIDTFIFDKTGTITKSHPEIHKIITFYDYSQEEVLRIAACLEEHIYHPIASAVVNKAKEKGIDHPEMHSKLYHIASKGIISNISGDKVVISNLMLLEEEGISISEEQRQAINKYTDSYNLLYLGYKDKLIAIFCVDISLRDETLKVLNALKQSGKELILLTGDTRQRTLNTVENLPFDEVLTEMTPSTKYEYVLAKKQSGKKVLMVGDGLNDSAALSAADISVSMGEGADLSKQVSDILLLSDSLTSLLELNNMAQKLNRKVNANVSTAITVNTSLICMGLFDLMPAKILSILHNLTTFSIVLTSFNIRE
;
A
#
# COMPACT_ATOMS: atom_id res chain seq x y z
N MET A 1 7.04 10.72 -50.16
CA MET A 1 5.69 10.76 -49.61
C MET A 1 5.80 11.12 -48.16
N VAL A 2 5.19 12.20 -47.70
CA VAL A 2 5.21 12.60 -46.28
C VAL A 2 4.13 11.78 -45.58
N ASP A 3 4.53 10.99 -44.57
CA ASP A 3 3.62 10.14 -43.81
C ASP A 3 3.62 10.56 -42.33
N TYR A 4 2.44 10.79 -41.75
CA TYR A 4 2.28 11.12 -40.34
C TYR A 4 2.60 9.95 -39.42
N SER A 5 2.47 8.73 -39.93
CA SER A 5 2.50 7.52 -39.09
C SER A 5 3.89 7.10 -38.66
N CYS A 6 4.93 7.37 -39.45
CA CYS A 6 6.29 6.89 -39.15
C CYS A 6 6.86 7.49 -37.87
N ALA A 7 6.73 8.82 -37.69
CA ALA A 7 7.24 9.48 -36.48
C ALA A 7 6.53 8.98 -35.21
N LEU A 8 5.20 8.81 -35.25
CA LEU A 8 4.40 8.40 -34.09
C LEU A 8 4.58 6.92 -33.77
N LYS A 9 4.62 6.05 -34.78
CA LYS A 9 4.86 4.61 -34.60
C LYS A 9 6.18 4.29 -33.91
N LEU A 10 7.20 5.13 -34.12
CA LEU A 10 8.51 4.97 -33.48
C LEU A 10 8.63 5.72 -32.16
N SER A 11 8.19 6.97 -32.09
CA SER A 11 8.40 7.82 -30.93
C SER A 11 7.54 7.43 -29.73
N THR A 12 6.30 6.96 -29.97
CA THR A 12 5.40 6.57 -28.88
C THR A 12 5.94 5.38 -28.08
N PRO A 13 6.28 4.22 -28.68
CA PRO A 13 6.88 3.11 -27.93
C PRO A 13 8.17 3.50 -27.17
N VAL A 14 9.01 4.34 -27.80
CA VAL A 14 10.24 4.83 -27.17
C VAL A 14 9.94 5.65 -25.92
N ALA A 15 8.95 6.55 -25.97
CA ALA A 15 8.53 7.34 -24.81
C ALA A 15 8.03 6.44 -23.67
N TYR A 16 7.20 5.42 -23.97
CA TYR A 16 6.73 4.47 -22.98
C TYR A 16 7.86 3.65 -22.36
N LEU A 17 8.78 3.13 -23.16
CA LEU A 17 9.94 2.40 -22.66
C LEU A 17 10.82 3.27 -21.75
N SER A 18 11.04 4.53 -22.14
CA SER A 18 11.78 5.49 -21.31
C SER A 18 11.06 5.78 -19.97
N ALA A 19 9.72 5.91 -19.99
CA ALA A 19 8.94 6.09 -18.76
C ALA A 19 9.01 4.88 -17.84
N ILE A 20 8.82 3.67 -18.40
CA ILE A 20 8.88 2.41 -17.65
C ILE A 20 10.28 2.22 -17.05
N GLN A 21 11.36 2.48 -17.78
CA GLN A 21 12.72 2.39 -17.25
C GLN A 21 12.92 3.33 -16.04
N LYS A 22 12.47 4.57 -16.14
CA LYS A 22 12.57 5.53 -15.03
C LYS A 22 11.70 5.15 -13.83
N LEU A 23 10.58 4.48 -14.03
CA LEU A 23 9.76 3.94 -12.96
C LEU A 23 10.44 2.76 -12.27
N ILE A 24 11.10 1.88 -13.03
CA ILE A 24 11.89 0.77 -12.47
C ILE A 24 13.04 1.31 -11.60
N ASP A 25 13.74 2.35 -12.05
CA ASP A 25 14.81 3.01 -11.27
C ASP A 25 14.29 3.60 -9.94
N ARG A 26 12.97 3.77 -9.80
CA ARG A 26 12.26 4.23 -8.60
C ARG A 26 11.50 3.11 -7.89
N GLU A 27 11.86 1.87 -8.15
CA GLU A 27 11.24 0.68 -7.54
C GLU A 27 9.74 0.53 -7.86
N ILE A 28 9.29 1.04 -9.01
CA ILE A 28 7.93 0.91 -9.52
C ILE A 28 7.96 0.06 -10.78
N VAL A 29 7.37 -1.13 -10.72
CA VAL A 29 7.28 -2.05 -11.87
C VAL A 29 5.91 -1.94 -12.52
N VAL A 30 5.87 -1.52 -13.77
CA VAL A 30 4.66 -1.48 -14.61
C VAL A 30 4.70 -2.64 -15.59
N LYS A 31 3.76 -3.57 -15.48
CA LYS A 31 3.75 -4.80 -16.29
C LYS A 31 3.35 -4.57 -17.75
N SER A 32 2.54 -3.53 -18.01
CA SER A 32 2.08 -3.18 -19.35
C SER A 32 2.12 -1.68 -19.59
N ALA A 33 2.59 -1.28 -20.78
CA ALA A 33 2.56 0.11 -21.21
C ALA A 33 1.13 0.68 -21.25
N SER A 34 0.12 -0.15 -21.55
CA SER A 34 -1.29 0.24 -21.55
C SER A 34 -1.79 0.69 -20.17
N SER A 35 -1.21 0.17 -19.08
CA SER A 35 -1.57 0.62 -17.73
C SER A 35 -1.25 2.10 -17.50
N LEU A 36 -0.18 2.64 -18.11
CA LEU A 36 0.13 4.07 -18.03
C LEU A 36 -0.86 4.95 -18.80
N ASP A 37 -1.41 4.44 -19.92
CA ASP A 37 -2.47 5.15 -20.65
C ASP A 37 -3.76 5.21 -19.85
N ILE A 38 -4.17 4.07 -19.28
CA ILE A 38 -5.37 3.98 -18.46
C ILE A 38 -5.23 4.86 -17.22
N TYR A 39 -4.03 4.90 -16.61
CA TYR A 39 -3.75 5.67 -15.39
C TYR A 39 -4.12 7.15 -15.51
N ASN A 40 -3.85 7.76 -16.67
CA ASN A 40 -4.19 9.18 -16.90
C ASN A 40 -5.69 9.46 -16.84
N ASN A 41 -6.52 8.44 -17.08
CA ASN A 41 -7.98 8.52 -17.12
C ASN A 41 -8.65 8.01 -15.83
N ILE A 42 -7.87 7.66 -14.80
CA ILE A 42 -8.42 7.21 -13.50
C ILE A 42 -9.14 8.37 -12.82
N ASP A 43 -10.37 8.13 -12.41
CA ASP A 43 -11.22 9.06 -11.65
C ASP A 43 -11.18 8.75 -10.16
N THR A 44 -11.22 7.46 -9.81
CA THR A 44 -11.46 6.95 -8.46
C THR A 44 -10.29 6.08 -8.01
N PHE A 45 -9.72 6.41 -6.87
CA PHE A 45 -8.74 5.59 -6.18
C PHE A 45 -9.40 4.87 -5.01
N ILE A 46 -9.34 3.55 -5.03
CA ILE A 46 -9.83 2.70 -3.96
C ILE A 46 -8.62 2.13 -3.22
N PHE A 47 -8.60 2.29 -1.90
CA PHE A 47 -7.54 1.78 -1.04
C PHE A 47 -8.08 0.68 -0.14
N ASP A 48 -7.33 -0.40 0.01
CA ASP A 48 -7.45 -1.24 1.19
C ASP A 48 -6.83 -0.52 2.40
N LYS A 49 -7.17 -0.92 3.62
CA LYS A 49 -6.61 -0.35 4.84
C LYS A 49 -5.28 -1.01 5.20
N THR A 50 -5.34 -2.31 5.48
CA THR A 50 -4.24 -3.05 6.11
C THR A 50 -3.10 -3.32 5.13
N GLY A 51 -1.86 -2.99 5.51
CA GLY A 51 -0.70 -3.15 4.62
C GLY A 51 -0.66 -2.18 3.43
N THR A 52 -1.67 -1.33 3.27
CA THR A 52 -1.76 -0.33 2.20
C THR A 52 -1.60 1.08 2.75
N ILE A 53 -2.64 1.66 3.37
CA ILE A 53 -2.53 2.97 4.03
C ILE A 53 -1.93 2.87 5.43
N THR A 54 -1.93 1.66 6.01
CA THR A 54 -1.22 1.34 7.24
C THR A 54 0.07 0.57 6.92
N LYS A 55 0.98 0.52 7.89
CA LYS A 55 2.14 -0.37 7.85
C LYS A 55 1.69 -1.83 7.75
N SER A 56 2.55 -2.70 7.26
CA SER A 56 2.25 -4.14 7.13
C SER A 56 2.38 -4.89 8.46
N HIS A 57 3.15 -4.35 9.39
CA HIS A 57 3.44 -4.98 10.67
C HIS A 57 2.79 -4.23 11.83
N PRO A 58 2.16 -4.95 12.78
CA PRO A 58 1.66 -4.35 14.00
C PRO A 58 2.80 -3.85 14.89
N GLU A 59 2.50 -2.83 15.69
CA GLU A 59 3.41 -2.23 16.67
C GLU A 59 2.75 -2.19 18.06
N ILE A 60 3.56 -2.27 19.12
CA ILE A 60 3.08 -2.03 20.49
C ILE A 60 2.93 -0.53 20.68
N HIS A 61 1.70 -0.05 20.68
CA HIS A 61 1.36 1.36 20.86
C HIS A 61 1.44 1.76 22.33
N LYS A 62 0.91 0.93 23.23
CA LYS A 62 0.87 1.18 24.65
C LYS A 62 1.00 -0.11 25.45
N ILE A 63 1.66 -0.01 26.62
CA ILE A 63 1.75 -1.08 27.61
C ILE A 63 1.10 -0.58 28.89
N ILE A 64 0.12 -1.32 29.40
CA ILE A 64 -0.58 -1.06 30.65
C ILE A 64 -0.13 -2.13 31.62
N THR A 65 0.48 -1.74 32.72
CA THR A 65 0.96 -2.65 33.76
C THR A 65 0.06 -2.58 34.99
N PHE A 66 -0.04 -3.69 35.70
CA PHE A 66 -0.79 -3.81 36.94
C PHE A 66 0.14 -4.27 38.05
N TYR A 67 -0.27 -4.02 39.28
CA TYR A 67 0.56 -4.20 40.45
C TYR A 67 1.85 -3.38 40.33
N ASP A 68 2.92 -3.79 40.96
CA ASP A 68 4.22 -3.08 40.94
C ASP A 68 5.14 -3.50 39.80
N TYR A 69 4.60 -4.08 38.71
CA TYR A 69 5.39 -4.45 37.55
C TYR A 69 5.72 -3.23 36.69
N SER A 70 7.00 -3.08 36.36
CA SER A 70 7.46 -2.07 35.39
C SER A 70 7.17 -2.48 33.94
N GLN A 71 7.08 -1.52 33.03
CA GLN A 71 6.94 -1.80 31.60
C GLN A 71 8.10 -2.61 31.05
N GLU A 72 9.32 -2.44 31.60
CA GLU A 72 10.50 -3.20 31.17
C GLU A 72 10.40 -4.68 31.57
N GLU A 73 9.95 -4.96 32.79
CA GLU A 73 9.78 -6.34 33.27
C GLU A 73 8.74 -7.11 32.47
N VAL A 74 7.55 -6.51 32.26
CA VAL A 74 6.48 -7.18 31.50
C VAL A 74 6.88 -7.36 30.03
N LEU A 75 7.61 -6.42 29.43
CA LEU A 75 8.09 -6.51 28.07
C LEU A 75 9.20 -7.55 27.92
N ARG A 76 10.09 -7.67 28.91
CA ARG A 76 11.11 -8.74 28.97
C ARG A 76 10.48 -10.12 29.03
N ILE A 77 9.48 -10.32 29.90
CA ILE A 77 8.75 -11.59 30.02
C ILE A 77 8.03 -11.91 28.71
N ALA A 78 7.30 -10.94 28.14
CA ALA A 78 6.55 -11.13 26.92
C ALA A 78 7.48 -11.45 25.72
N ALA A 79 8.58 -10.70 25.56
CA ALA A 79 9.54 -10.91 24.48
C ALA A 79 10.22 -12.26 24.56
N CYS A 80 10.59 -12.71 25.78
CA CYS A 80 11.15 -14.03 26.01
C CYS A 80 10.22 -15.16 25.53
N LEU A 81 8.90 -15.03 25.72
CA LEU A 81 7.91 -16.04 25.28
C LEU A 81 7.65 -15.99 23.77
N GLU A 82 7.73 -14.83 23.16
CA GLU A 82 7.36 -14.59 21.76
C GLU A 82 8.53 -14.70 20.77
N GLU A 83 9.79 -14.76 21.27
CA GLU A 83 10.99 -14.71 20.41
C GLU A 83 11.05 -15.82 19.35
N HIS A 84 10.48 -16.99 19.64
CA HIS A 84 10.50 -18.15 18.75
C HIS A 84 9.20 -18.36 17.96
N ILE A 85 8.28 -17.39 18.02
CA ILE A 85 6.97 -17.47 17.38
C ILE A 85 6.94 -16.64 16.09
N TYR A 86 6.67 -17.31 14.98
CA TYR A 86 6.47 -16.65 13.68
C TYR A 86 5.04 -16.12 13.55
N HIS A 87 4.76 -15.02 14.25
CA HIS A 87 3.47 -14.33 14.18
C HIS A 87 3.66 -12.81 14.24
N PRO A 88 2.91 -12.00 13.47
CA PRO A 88 3.11 -10.54 13.44
C PRO A 88 3.05 -9.86 14.81
N ILE A 89 2.12 -10.27 15.69
CA ILE A 89 2.00 -9.73 17.06
C ILE A 89 3.22 -10.10 17.90
N ALA A 90 3.74 -11.35 17.77
CA ALA A 90 4.95 -11.79 18.43
C ALA A 90 6.15 -10.92 18.03
N SER A 91 6.30 -10.70 16.72
CA SER A 91 7.34 -9.81 16.19
C SER A 91 7.22 -8.38 16.73
N ALA A 92 6.00 -7.87 16.92
CA ALA A 92 5.78 -6.54 17.49
C ALA A 92 6.28 -6.43 18.93
N VAL A 93 6.05 -7.46 19.75
CA VAL A 93 6.53 -7.53 21.13
C VAL A 93 8.06 -7.57 21.18
N VAL A 94 8.68 -8.47 20.42
CA VAL A 94 10.14 -8.63 20.36
C VAL A 94 10.82 -7.38 19.82
N ASN A 95 10.28 -6.77 18.75
CA ASN A 95 10.82 -5.54 18.20
C ASN A 95 10.74 -4.39 19.21
N LYS A 96 9.64 -4.30 19.97
CA LYS A 96 9.50 -3.27 21.01
C LYS A 96 10.52 -3.43 22.14
N ALA A 97 10.84 -4.67 22.52
CA ALA A 97 11.90 -4.95 23.49
C ALA A 97 13.28 -4.53 22.94
N LYS A 98 13.58 -4.85 21.68
CA LYS A 98 14.83 -4.44 21.01
C LYS A 98 14.97 -2.93 20.88
N GLU A 99 13.91 -2.21 20.49
CA GLU A 99 13.88 -0.75 20.44
C GLU A 99 14.23 -0.10 21.77
N LYS A 100 13.77 -0.69 22.88
CA LYS A 100 14.05 -0.21 24.23
C LYS A 100 15.38 -0.72 24.81
N GLY A 101 16.13 -1.52 24.05
CA GLY A 101 17.39 -2.11 24.51
C GLY A 101 17.21 -3.11 25.66
N ILE A 102 16.02 -3.74 25.76
CA ILE A 102 15.71 -4.71 26.81
C ILE A 102 16.23 -6.06 26.38
N ASP A 103 17.21 -6.58 27.15
CA ASP A 103 17.69 -7.94 27.02
C ASP A 103 16.63 -8.93 27.57
N HIS A 104 16.31 -9.95 26.80
CA HIS A 104 15.29 -10.95 27.11
C HIS A 104 15.82 -12.39 26.91
N PRO A 105 16.76 -12.80 27.79
CA PRO A 105 17.31 -14.17 27.71
C PRO A 105 16.19 -15.20 27.89
N GLU A 106 16.41 -16.40 27.39
CA GLU A 106 15.47 -17.50 27.53
C GLU A 106 15.31 -17.89 29.03
N MET A 107 14.17 -17.53 29.61
CA MET A 107 13.83 -17.75 31.01
C MET A 107 12.73 -18.79 31.20
N HIS A 108 12.05 -19.16 30.11
CA HIS A 108 10.90 -20.06 30.12
C HIS A 108 11.30 -21.52 30.00
N SER A 109 10.42 -22.41 30.46
CA SER A 109 10.46 -23.84 30.18
C SER A 109 9.85 -24.15 28.80
N LYS A 110 9.36 -25.35 28.57
CA LYS A 110 8.70 -25.73 27.32
C LYS A 110 7.51 -24.82 27.02
N LEU A 111 7.47 -24.26 25.78
CA LEU A 111 6.36 -23.47 25.27
C LEU A 111 5.23 -24.38 24.77
N TYR A 112 4.00 -24.07 25.15
CA TYR A 112 2.79 -24.68 24.63
C TYR A 112 2.03 -23.64 23.82
N HIS A 113 2.14 -23.74 22.49
CA HIS A 113 1.43 -22.84 21.59
C HIS A 113 -0.01 -23.34 21.36
N ILE A 114 -0.98 -22.50 21.66
CA ILE A 114 -2.41 -22.73 21.42
C ILE A 114 -2.82 -21.90 20.20
N ALA A 115 -3.12 -22.60 19.09
CA ALA A 115 -3.42 -21.95 17.81
C ALA A 115 -4.51 -20.88 17.95
N SER A 116 -4.25 -19.69 17.42
CA SER A 116 -5.13 -18.51 17.44
C SER A 116 -5.49 -17.95 18.82
N LYS A 117 -4.92 -18.49 19.92
CA LYS A 117 -5.23 -18.05 21.27
C LYS A 117 -4.03 -17.46 22.02
N GLY A 118 -2.85 -18.11 21.93
CA GLY A 118 -1.66 -17.65 22.66
C GLY A 118 -0.68 -18.73 23.05
N ILE A 119 0.14 -18.44 24.06
CA ILE A 119 1.23 -19.30 24.54
C ILE A 119 1.10 -19.48 26.04
N ILE A 120 1.37 -20.68 26.50
CA ILE A 120 1.48 -21.04 27.92
C ILE A 120 2.88 -21.58 28.18
N SER A 121 3.50 -21.17 29.27
CA SER A 121 4.79 -21.69 29.73
C SER A 121 4.94 -21.54 31.25
N ASN A 122 6.14 -21.81 31.76
CA ASN A 122 6.50 -21.55 33.14
C ASN A 122 7.84 -20.81 33.19
N ILE A 123 7.94 -19.83 34.07
CA ILE A 123 9.16 -19.10 34.39
C ILE A 123 9.45 -19.30 35.88
N SER A 124 10.61 -19.91 36.21
CA SER A 124 11.02 -20.20 37.59
C SER A 124 9.97 -21.02 38.38
N GLY A 125 9.22 -21.89 37.70
CA GLY A 125 8.17 -22.71 38.28
C GLY A 125 6.78 -22.09 38.33
N ASP A 126 6.64 -20.81 38.07
CA ASP A 126 5.35 -20.12 38.03
C ASP A 126 4.80 -20.10 36.60
N LYS A 127 3.47 -20.33 36.47
CA LYS A 127 2.76 -20.28 35.21
C LYS A 127 2.76 -18.87 34.60
N VAL A 128 3.06 -18.79 33.32
CA VAL A 128 3.00 -17.59 32.50
C VAL A 128 2.16 -17.84 31.25
N VAL A 129 1.29 -16.89 30.91
CA VAL A 129 0.37 -16.97 29.77
C VAL A 129 0.44 -15.66 28.99
N ILE A 130 0.73 -15.71 27.70
CA ILE A 130 0.58 -14.58 26.80
C ILE A 130 -0.48 -14.92 25.76
N SER A 131 -1.59 -14.18 25.69
CA SER A 131 -2.77 -14.68 24.99
C SER A 131 -3.82 -13.60 24.68
N ASN A 132 -4.87 -14.02 23.96
CA ASN A 132 -6.14 -13.30 23.94
C ASN A 132 -6.91 -13.46 25.27
N LEU A 133 -7.99 -12.70 25.45
CA LEU A 133 -8.78 -12.72 26.68
C LEU A 133 -9.39 -14.12 26.99
N MET A 134 -9.82 -14.82 25.94
CA MET A 134 -10.48 -16.12 26.09
C MET A 134 -9.52 -17.14 26.72
N LEU A 135 -8.31 -17.29 26.20
CA LEU A 135 -7.34 -18.24 26.78
C LEU A 135 -6.90 -17.82 28.18
N LEU A 136 -6.77 -16.51 28.44
CA LEU A 136 -6.44 -16.01 29.77
C LEU A 136 -7.47 -16.44 30.82
N GLU A 137 -8.76 -16.36 30.49
CA GLU A 137 -9.87 -16.80 31.36
C GLU A 137 -9.96 -18.34 31.48
N GLU A 138 -9.74 -19.07 30.36
CA GLU A 138 -9.67 -20.55 30.35
C GLU A 138 -8.55 -21.07 31.28
N GLU A 139 -7.42 -20.36 31.36
CA GLU A 139 -6.31 -20.68 32.22
C GLU A 139 -6.47 -20.23 33.69
N GLY A 140 -7.63 -19.66 34.03
CA GLY A 140 -7.99 -19.29 35.40
C GLY A 140 -7.26 -18.05 35.91
N ILE A 141 -6.71 -17.20 35.03
CA ILE A 141 -6.07 -15.94 35.42
C ILE A 141 -7.14 -14.97 35.95
N SER A 142 -6.95 -14.49 37.17
CA SER A 142 -7.90 -13.58 37.80
C SER A 142 -7.81 -12.17 37.21
N ILE A 143 -8.96 -11.58 36.88
CA ILE A 143 -9.08 -10.21 36.33
C ILE A 143 -9.90 -9.38 37.31
N SER A 144 -9.31 -8.32 37.89
CA SER A 144 -9.98 -7.40 38.76
C SER A 144 -10.95 -6.47 38.01
N GLU A 145 -11.83 -5.80 38.76
CA GLU A 145 -12.77 -4.83 38.18
C GLU A 145 -12.05 -3.64 37.53
N GLU A 146 -10.98 -3.16 38.14
CA GLU A 146 -10.11 -2.12 37.55
C GLU A 146 -9.49 -2.56 36.21
N GLN A 147 -9.03 -3.81 36.14
CA GLN A 147 -8.48 -4.39 34.91
C GLN A 147 -9.54 -4.55 33.83
N ARG A 148 -10.79 -4.94 34.19
CA ARG A 148 -11.92 -5.00 33.25
C ARG A 148 -12.25 -3.63 32.68
N GLN A 149 -12.21 -2.58 33.51
CA GLN A 149 -12.41 -1.20 33.02
C GLN A 149 -11.30 -0.78 32.04
N ALA A 150 -10.05 -1.14 32.32
CA ALA A 150 -8.93 -0.89 31.39
C ALA A 150 -9.10 -1.65 30.08
N ILE A 151 -9.51 -2.93 30.13
CA ILE A 151 -9.82 -3.74 28.94
C ILE A 151 -10.88 -3.04 28.11
N ASN A 152 -12.04 -2.73 28.68
CA ASN A 152 -13.17 -2.09 28.00
C ASN A 152 -12.78 -0.75 27.35
N LYS A 153 -11.93 0.03 28.03
CA LYS A 153 -11.45 1.33 27.52
C LYS A 153 -10.65 1.21 26.21
N TYR A 154 -9.91 0.12 26.03
CA TYR A 154 -8.97 -0.01 24.90
C TYR A 154 -9.40 -1.03 23.86
N THR A 155 -10.37 -1.91 24.13
CA THR A 155 -10.85 -2.97 23.20
C THR A 155 -11.35 -2.41 21.88
N ASP A 156 -12.03 -1.26 21.87
CA ASP A 156 -12.59 -0.65 20.67
C ASP A 156 -11.52 0.01 19.77
N SER A 157 -10.36 0.33 20.35
CA SER A 157 -9.29 1.05 19.63
C SER A 157 -8.13 0.16 19.22
N TYR A 158 -7.83 -0.91 19.98
CA TYR A 158 -6.63 -1.73 19.82
C TYR A 158 -6.94 -3.22 19.84
N ASN A 159 -6.06 -4.02 19.22
CA ASN A 159 -5.98 -5.43 19.50
C ASN A 159 -5.24 -5.61 20.84
N LEU A 160 -5.85 -6.27 21.80
CA LEU A 160 -5.28 -6.44 23.12
C LEU A 160 -4.62 -7.81 23.25
N LEU A 161 -3.34 -7.80 23.64
CA LEU A 161 -2.59 -8.99 24.04
C LEU A 161 -2.38 -8.93 25.57
N TYR A 162 -2.70 -10.01 26.24
CA TYR A 162 -2.70 -10.10 27.70
C TYR A 162 -1.55 -10.93 28.21
N LEU A 163 -0.90 -10.47 29.28
CA LEU A 163 0.16 -11.20 29.95
C LEU A 163 -0.30 -11.58 31.37
N GLY A 164 -0.54 -12.87 31.58
CA GLY A 164 -0.81 -13.48 32.88
C GLY A 164 0.46 -14.07 33.48
N TYR A 165 0.71 -13.84 34.77
CA TYR A 165 1.80 -14.42 35.51
C TYR A 165 1.37 -14.65 36.97
N LYS A 166 1.69 -15.83 37.53
CA LYS A 166 1.30 -16.21 38.91
C LYS A 166 -0.20 -16.04 39.14
N ASP A 167 -1.01 -16.57 38.21
CA ASP A 167 -2.48 -16.52 38.22
C ASP A 167 -3.11 -15.10 38.27
N LYS A 168 -2.33 -14.07 37.90
CA LYS A 168 -2.77 -12.66 37.84
C LYS A 168 -2.50 -12.07 36.46
N LEU A 169 -3.39 -11.21 35.98
CA LEU A 169 -3.15 -10.38 34.82
C LEU A 169 -2.17 -9.25 35.21
N ILE A 170 -0.93 -9.30 34.72
CA ILE A 170 0.12 -8.33 35.08
C ILE A 170 0.30 -7.22 34.03
N ALA A 171 -0.08 -7.46 32.77
CA ALA A 171 -0.01 -6.44 31.74
C ALA A 171 -0.99 -6.67 30.59
N ILE A 172 -1.33 -5.55 29.91
CA ILE A 172 -2.04 -5.51 28.63
C ILE A 172 -1.17 -4.76 27.64
N PHE A 173 -0.91 -5.37 26.48
CA PHE A 173 -0.25 -4.72 25.35
C PHE A 173 -1.32 -4.29 24.35
N CYS A 174 -1.40 -2.99 24.09
CA CYS A 174 -2.25 -2.43 23.04
C CYS A 174 -1.49 -2.50 21.72
N VAL A 175 -1.91 -3.39 20.86
CA VAL A 175 -1.30 -3.65 19.55
C VAL A 175 -2.13 -2.99 18.48
N ASP A 176 -1.50 -2.19 17.63
CA ASP A 176 -2.16 -1.54 16.50
C ASP A 176 -1.26 -1.56 15.27
N ILE A 177 -1.90 -1.34 14.12
CA ILE A 177 -1.18 -1.15 12.86
C ILE A 177 -1.27 0.33 12.52
N SER A 178 -0.17 1.03 12.79
CA SER A 178 -0.07 2.48 12.56
C SER A 178 -0.27 2.85 11.10
N LEU A 179 -0.83 4.03 10.84
CA LEU A 179 -0.79 4.63 9.51
C LEU A 179 0.66 4.82 9.07
N ARG A 180 0.90 4.74 7.76
CA ARG A 180 2.17 5.17 7.19
C ARG A 180 2.32 6.68 7.35
N ASP A 181 3.52 7.16 7.65
CA ASP A 181 3.78 8.58 7.92
C ASP A 181 3.41 9.49 6.75
N GLU A 182 3.55 8.96 5.52
CA GLU A 182 3.25 9.67 4.29
C GLU A 182 1.78 9.60 3.84
N THR A 183 0.93 8.78 4.47
CA THR A 183 -0.46 8.54 4.04
C THR A 183 -1.24 9.82 3.83
N LEU A 184 -1.28 10.71 4.83
CA LEU A 184 -2.02 11.98 4.73
C LEU A 184 -1.52 12.86 3.58
N LYS A 185 -0.19 12.93 3.39
CA LYS A 185 0.43 13.70 2.30
C LYS A 185 0.02 13.17 0.94
N VAL A 186 0.07 11.84 0.75
CA VAL A 186 -0.26 11.19 -0.52
C VAL A 186 -1.73 11.37 -0.85
N LEU A 187 -2.62 11.10 0.09
CA LEU A 187 -4.07 11.24 -0.11
C LEU A 187 -4.45 12.69 -0.43
N ASN A 188 -3.88 13.68 0.27
CA ASN A 188 -4.13 15.10 -0.02
C ASN A 188 -3.67 15.49 -1.44
N ALA A 189 -2.52 15.00 -1.89
CA ALA A 189 -2.03 15.28 -3.24
C ALA A 189 -2.93 14.67 -4.33
N LEU A 190 -3.41 13.44 -4.13
CA LEU A 190 -4.38 12.81 -5.03
C LEU A 190 -5.71 13.57 -5.04
N LYS A 191 -6.20 14.00 -3.88
CA LYS A 191 -7.40 14.81 -3.75
C LYS A 191 -7.30 16.15 -4.47
N GLN A 192 -6.18 16.84 -4.33
CA GLN A 192 -5.89 18.09 -5.04
C GLN A 192 -5.82 17.90 -6.56
N SER A 193 -5.50 16.69 -7.01
CA SER A 193 -5.54 16.32 -8.44
C SER A 193 -6.95 15.97 -8.93
N GLY A 194 -7.99 16.19 -8.12
CA GLY A 194 -9.40 15.96 -8.46
C GLY A 194 -9.83 14.50 -8.43
N LYS A 195 -9.09 13.64 -7.73
CA LYS A 195 -9.43 12.21 -7.61
C LYS A 195 -10.42 11.96 -6.48
N GLU A 196 -11.37 11.05 -6.73
CA GLU A 196 -12.23 10.48 -5.70
C GLU A 196 -11.44 9.42 -4.91
N LEU A 197 -11.48 9.49 -3.57
CA LEU A 197 -10.74 8.60 -2.69
C LEU A 197 -11.69 7.77 -1.85
N ILE A 198 -11.57 6.45 -1.92
CA ILE A 198 -12.44 5.50 -1.23
C ILE A 198 -11.60 4.54 -0.43
N LEU A 199 -12.02 4.24 0.79
CA LEU A 199 -11.42 3.21 1.63
C LEU A 199 -12.35 2.01 1.75
N LEU A 200 -11.83 0.81 1.48
CA LEU A 200 -12.51 -0.46 1.73
C LEU A 200 -11.75 -1.25 2.80
N THR A 201 -12.43 -1.72 3.84
CA THR A 201 -11.79 -2.51 4.88
C THR A 201 -12.72 -3.56 5.48
N GLY A 202 -12.16 -4.70 5.89
CA GLY A 202 -12.87 -5.72 6.67
C GLY A 202 -12.99 -5.39 8.16
N ASP A 203 -12.31 -4.34 8.64
CA ASP A 203 -12.34 -3.94 10.04
C ASP A 203 -13.68 -3.36 10.46
N THR A 204 -13.93 -3.36 11.76
CA THR A 204 -15.13 -2.75 12.35
C THR A 204 -15.16 -1.25 12.12
N ARG A 205 -16.36 -0.70 12.06
CA ARG A 205 -16.58 0.74 11.84
C ARG A 205 -15.84 1.60 12.87
N GLN A 206 -15.93 1.24 14.15
CA GLN A 206 -15.32 2.05 15.22
C GLN A 206 -13.80 2.12 15.08
N ARG A 207 -13.12 0.98 14.88
CA ARG A 207 -11.67 0.94 14.69
C ARG A 207 -11.22 1.69 13.45
N THR A 208 -11.98 1.55 12.36
CA THR A 208 -11.65 2.24 11.11
C THR A 208 -11.76 3.74 11.29
N LEU A 209 -12.87 4.25 11.82
CA LEU A 209 -13.07 5.69 12.01
C LEU A 209 -12.00 6.30 12.91
N ASN A 210 -11.63 5.65 14.01
CA ASN A 210 -10.55 6.13 14.89
C ASN A 210 -9.21 6.29 14.14
N THR A 211 -8.95 5.44 13.14
CA THR A 211 -7.70 5.49 12.37
C THR A 211 -7.73 6.53 11.25
N VAL A 212 -8.89 6.74 10.59
CA VAL A 212 -8.97 7.51 9.35
C VAL A 212 -9.75 8.82 9.45
N GLU A 213 -10.20 9.22 10.65
CA GLU A 213 -11.04 10.41 10.89
C GLU A 213 -10.50 11.70 10.23
N ASN A 214 -9.17 11.85 10.20
CA ASN A 214 -8.50 13.02 9.65
C ASN A 214 -7.99 12.83 8.22
N LEU A 215 -8.35 11.74 7.54
CA LEU A 215 -7.94 11.46 6.18
C LEU A 215 -9.01 11.90 5.16
N PRO A 216 -8.62 12.42 3.99
CA PRO A 216 -9.53 13.05 3.03
C PRO A 216 -10.28 12.04 2.14
N PHE A 217 -10.76 10.93 2.71
CA PHE A 217 -11.61 9.99 1.98
C PHE A 217 -13.00 10.57 1.72
N ASP A 218 -13.54 10.33 0.53
CA ASP A 218 -14.91 10.67 0.18
C ASP A 218 -15.90 9.63 0.70
N GLU A 219 -15.46 8.37 0.76
CA GLU A 219 -16.27 7.26 1.21
C GLU A 219 -15.40 6.26 1.98
N VAL A 220 -15.93 5.75 3.10
CA VAL A 220 -15.27 4.75 3.95
C VAL A 220 -16.25 3.61 4.19
N LEU A 221 -15.93 2.43 3.69
CA LEU A 221 -16.74 1.21 3.78
C LEU A 221 -16.03 0.20 4.67
N THR A 222 -16.70 -0.21 5.72
CA THR A 222 -16.19 -1.07 6.79
C THR A 222 -16.89 -2.42 6.79
N GLU A 223 -16.34 -3.40 7.51
CA GLU A 223 -16.91 -4.74 7.69
C GLU A 223 -17.13 -5.49 6.35
N MET A 224 -16.29 -5.16 5.35
CA MET A 224 -16.39 -5.74 4.02
C MET A 224 -15.69 -7.10 3.93
N THR A 225 -16.37 -8.05 3.30
CA THR A 225 -15.77 -9.32 2.88
C THR A 225 -15.03 -9.16 1.54
N PRO A 226 -14.15 -10.10 1.16
CA PRO A 226 -13.53 -10.08 -0.17
C PRO A 226 -14.55 -10.01 -1.33
N SER A 227 -15.69 -10.71 -1.20
CA SER A 227 -16.76 -10.70 -2.20
C SER A 227 -17.44 -9.34 -2.32
N THR A 228 -17.75 -8.68 -1.18
CA THR A 228 -18.40 -7.36 -1.22
C THR A 228 -17.43 -6.27 -1.70
N LYS A 229 -16.14 -6.38 -1.43
CA LYS A 229 -15.11 -5.49 -2.02
C LYS A 229 -15.10 -5.63 -3.55
N TYR A 230 -15.08 -6.86 -4.06
CA TYR A 230 -15.14 -7.13 -5.50
C TYR A 230 -16.38 -6.53 -6.16
N GLU A 231 -17.57 -6.79 -5.58
CA GLU A 231 -18.84 -6.27 -6.09
C GLU A 231 -18.86 -4.74 -6.10
N TYR A 232 -18.31 -4.10 -5.07
CA TYR A 232 -18.23 -2.65 -4.99
C TYR A 232 -17.35 -2.06 -6.11
N VAL A 233 -16.18 -2.64 -6.37
CA VAL A 233 -15.29 -2.20 -7.45
C VAL A 233 -16.00 -2.34 -8.80
N LEU A 234 -16.69 -3.45 -9.06
CA LEU A 234 -17.47 -3.65 -10.27
C LEU A 234 -18.61 -2.62 -10.43
N ALA A 235 -19.33 -2.33 -9.35
CA ALA A 235 -20.42 -1.35 -9.38
C ALA A 235 -19.90 0.07 -9.70
N LYS A 236 -18.76 0.47 -9.14
CA LYS A 236 -18.12 1.74 -9.49
C LYS A 236 -17.72 1.80 -10.98
N LYS A 237 -17.15 0.75 -11.52
CA LYS A 237 -16.84 0.68 -12.98
C LYS A 237 -18.11 0.74 -13.85
N GLN A 238 -19.17 0.01 -13.47
CA GLN A 238 -20.46 0.03 -14.19
C GLN A 238 -21.12 1.42 -14.16
N SER A 239 -20.85 2.24 -13.16
CA SER A 239 -21.28 3.65 -13.12
C SER A 239 -20.52 4.57 -14.09
N GLY A 240 -19.58 4.02 -14.87
CA GLY A 240 -18.78 4.76 -15.85
C GLY A 240 -17.49 5.38 -15.30
N LYS A 241 -17.15 5.11 -14.04
CA LYS A 241 -15.90 5.56 -13.42
C LYS A 241 -14.74 4.67 -13.81
N LYS A 242 -13.56 5.26 -13.98
CA LYS A 242 -12.29 4.55 -14.12
C LYS A 242 -11.65 4.36 -12.76
N VAL A 243 -11.45 3.11 -12.36
CA VAL A 243 -11.08 2.72 -11.01
C VAL A 243 -9.64 2.19 -10.96
N LEU A 244 -8.84 2.76 -10.05
CA LEU A 244 -7.57 2.19 -9.62
C LEU A 244 -7.74 1.66 -8.19
N MET A 245 -7.34 0.41 -7.95
CA MET A 245 -7.33 -0.17 -6.61
C MET A 245 -5.90 -0.42 -6.14
N VAL A 246 -5.62 0.00 -4.90
CA VAL A 246 -4.37 -0.26 -4.19
C VAL A 246 -4.63 -1.21 -3.03
N GLY A 247 -3.86 -2.28 -2.94
CA GLY A 247 -4.01 -3.29 -1.88
C GLY A 247 -2.71 -4.06 -1.62
N ASP A 248 -2.68 -4.83 -0.55
CA ASP A 248 -1.60 -5.79 -0.24
C ASP A 248 -1.85 -7.17 -0.86
N GLY A 249 -3.08 -7.46 -1.23
CA GLY A 249 -3.53 -8.58 -2.05
C GLY A 249 -3.73 -9.91 -1.37
N LEU A 250 -3.53 -10.05 -0.08
CA LEU A 250 -3.85 -11.30 0.61
C LEU A 250 -5.34 -11.63 0.53
N ASN A 251 -6.18 -10.63 0.78
CA ASN A 251 -7.64 -10.76 0.79
C ASN A 251 -8.31 -10.05 -0.38
N ASP A 252 -7.58 -9.26 -1.15
CA ASP A 252 -8.12 -8.31 -2.13
C ASP A 252 -7.85 -8.69 -3.57
N SER A 253 -7.24 -9.86 -3.84
CA SER A 253 -6.86 -10.30 -5.19
C SER A 253 -8.04 -10.27 -6.18
N ALA A 254 -9.23 -10.66 -5.75
CA ALA A 254 -10.44 -10.58 -6.57
C ALA A 254 -10.83 -9.12 -6.87
N ALA A 255 -10.84 -8.25 -5.86
CA ALA A 255 -11.18 -6.84 -6.02
C ALA A 255 -10.12 -6.09 -6.85
N LEU A 256 -8.82 -6.39 -6.65
CA LEU A 256 -7.73 -5.89 -7.48
C LEU A 256 -7.93 -6.26 -8.95
N SER A 257 -8.27 -7.52 -9.25
CA SER A 257 -8.51 -7.98 -10.62
C SER A 257 -9.73 -7.33 -11.29
N ALA A 258 -10.69 -6.83 -10.52
CA ALA A 258 -11.87 -6.15 -11.02
C ALA A 258 -11.61 -4.69 -11.43
N ALA A 259 -10.58 -4.03 -10.87
CA ALA A 259 -10.24 -2.65 -11.18
C ALA A 259 -9.81 -2.44 -12.65
N ASP A 260 -9.77 -1.18 -13.13
CA ASP A 260 -9.17 -0.86 -14.42
C ASP A 260 -7.64 -0.86 -14.34
N ILE A 261 -7.11 -0.52 -13.16
CA ILE A 261 -5.69 -0.68 -12.80
C ILE A 261 -5.63 -1.21 -11.37
N SER A 262 -4.83 -2.23 -11.20
CA SER A 262 -4.49 -2.80 -9.90
C SER A 262 -3.04 -2.47 -9.51
N VAL A 263 -2.87 -2.01 -8.27
CA VAL A 263 -1.57 -1.66 -7.67
C VAL A 263 -1.36 -2.48 -6.42
N SER A 264 -0.24 -3.18 -6.34
CA SER A 264 0.17 -3.94 -5.16
C SER A 264 1.36 -3.30 -4.44
N MET A 265 1.30 -3.29 -3.10
CA MET A 265 2.43 -2.88 -2.25
C MET A 265 3.52 -3.96 -2.24
N GLY A 266 4.79 -3.55 -2.03
CA GLY A 266 5.97 -4.41 -2.15
C GLY A 266 6.01 -5.59 -1.17
N GLU A 267 5.48 -5.43 0.03
CA GLU A 267 5.34 -6.49 1.03
C GLU A 267 4.09 -7.37 0.81
N GLY A 268 3.25 -7.04 -0.18
CA GLY A 268 2.04 -7.79 -0.50
C GLY A 268 2.31 -9.25 -0.85
N ALA A 269 1.27 -10.08 -0.75
CA ALA A 269 1.35 -11.51 -1.04
C ALA A 269 1.79 -11.79 -2.49
N ASP A 270 2.46 -12.91 -2.71
CA ASP A 270 2.92 -13.30 -4.05
C ASP A 270 1.78 -13.42 -5.06
N LEU A 271 0.58 -13.80 -4.61
CA LEU A 271 -0.60 -13.86 -5.46
C LEU A 271 -1.02 -12.47 -5.96
N SER A 272 -0.99 -11.45 -5.11
CA SER A 272 -1.32 -10.08 -5.52
C SER A 272 -0.31 -9.50 -6.48
N LYS A 273 0.97 -9.82 -6.28
CA LYS A 273 2.02 -9.46 -7.22
C LYS A 273 1.80 -10.06 -8.60
N GLN A 274 1.18 -11.25 -8.70
CA GLN A 274 0.85 -11.87 -9.99
C GLN A 274 -0.31 -11.18 -10.70
N VAL A 275 -1.38 -10.82 -9.98
CA VAL A 275 -2.60 -10.25 -10.58
C VAL A 275 -2.54 -8.74 -10.80
N SER A 276 -1.67 -8.02 -10.10
CA SER A 276 -1.58 -6.56 -10.21
C SER A 276 -0.88 -6.09 -11.46
N ASP A 277 -1.36 -4.99 -12.04
CA ASP A 277 -0.76 -4.33 -13.22
C ASP A 277 0.51 -3.55 -12.87
N ILE A 278 0.56 -3.01 -11.65
CA ILE A 278 1.66 -2.19 -11.15
C ILE A 278 2.08 -2.69 -9.78
N LEU A 279 3.39 -2.80 -9.55
CA LEU A 279 3.99 -3.19 -8.27
C LEU A 279 4.82 -2.03 -7.74
N LEU A 280 4.56 -1.63 -6.49
CA LEU A 280 5.39 -0.69 -5.74
C LEU A 280 6.36 -1.52 -4.89
N LEU A 281 7.61 -1.69 -5.33
CA LEU A 281 8.58 -2.55 -4.64
C LEU A 281 9.09 -1.90 -3.34
N SER A 282 9.10 -0.57 -3.29
CA SER A 282 9.28 0.15 -2.03
C SER A 282 8.02 0.03 -1.17
N ASP A 283 8.19 -0.12 0.13
CA ASP A 283 7.05 -0.11 1.07
C ASP A 283 6.59 1.33 1.38
N SER A 284 6.35 2.12 0.32
CA SER A 284 5.93 3.53 0.46
C SER A 284 4.83 3.92 -0.51
N LEU A 285 3.80 4.57 0.02
CA LEU A 285 2.71 5.16 -0.77
C LEU A 285 3.17 6.35 -1.63
N THR A 286 4.33 6.96 -1.34
CA THR A 286 4.86 8.07 -2.15
C THR A 286 5.10 7.67 -3.60
N SER A 287 5.36 6.39 -3.86
CA SER A 287 5.49 5.82 -5.20
C SER A 287 4.25 6.05 -6.08
N LEU A 288 3.05 6.17 -5.49
CA LEU A 288 1.84 6.56 -6.23
C LEU A 288 1.93 7.98 -6.80
N LEU A 289 2.56 8.91 -6.05
CA LEU A 289 2.75 10.29 -6.54
C LEU A 289 3.79 10.34 -7.66
N GLU A 290 4.83 9.52 -7.56
CA GLU A 290 5.85 9.40 -8.60
C GLU A 290 5.27 8.78 -9.88
N LEU A 291 4.45 7.73 -9.73
CA LEU A 291 3.70 7.13 -10.83
C LEU A 291 2.78 8.14 -11.49
N ASN A 292 2.01 8.90 -10.71
CA ASN A 292 1.12 9.96 -11.20
C ASN A 292 1.87 11.04 -11.99
N ASN A 293 3.00 11.50 -11.45
CA ASN A 293 3.84 12.49 -12.10
C ASN A 293 4.43 11.96 -13.42
N MET A 294 4.92 10.71 -13.43
CA MET A 294 5.47 10.09 -14.63
C MET A 294 4.40 9.87 -15.71
N ALA A 295 3.21 9.39 -15.33
CA ALA A 295 2.10 9.21 -16.26
C ALA A 295 1.69 10.53 -16.92
N GLN A 296 1.59 11.61 -16.14
CA GLN A 296 1.30 12.95 -16.68
C GLN A 296 2.39 13.47 -17.62
N LYS A 297 3.68 13.30 -17.26
CA LYS A 297 4.81 13.70 -18.11
C LYS A 297 4.83 12.91 -19.41
N LEU A 298 4.61 11.59 -19.35
CA LEU A 298 4.51 10.73 -20.51
C LEU A 298 3.39 11.21 -21.45
N ASN A 299 2.19 11.44 -20.92
CA ASN A 299 1.04 11.91 -21.70
C ASN A 299 1.33 13.26 -22.38
N ARG A 300 1.92 14.21 -21.65
CA ARG A 300 2.34 15.51 -22.23
C ARG A 300 3.37 15.30 -23.35
N LYS A 301 4.33 14.40 -23.17
CA LYS A 301 5.36 14.12 -24.17
C LYS A 301 4.77 13.49 -25.42
N VAL A 302 3.90 12.49 -25.26
CA VAL A 302 3.23 11.85 -26.41
C VAL A 302 2.38 12.87 -27.16
N ASN A 303 1.58 13.69 -26.48
CA ASN A 303 0.75 14.73 -27.10
C ASN A 303 1.59 15.80 -27.80
N ALA A 304 2.72 16.20 -27.22
CA ALA A 304 3.65 17.12 -27.87
C ALA A 304 4.27 16.51 -29.14
N ASN A 305 4.65 15.24 -29.11
CA ASN A 305 5.16 14.52 -30.30
C ASN A 305 4.10 14.44 -31.41
N VAL A 306 2.85 14.12 -31.06
CA VAL A 306 1.71 14.10 -32.00
C VAL A 306 1.50 15.47 -32.62
N SER A 307 1.41 16.52 -31.82
CA SER A 307 1.22 17.90 -32.28
C SER A 307 2.36 18.35 -33.20
N THR A 308 3.62 18.06 -32.82
CA THR A 308 4.80 18.41 -33.64
C THR A 308 4.78 17.66 -34.99
N ALA A 309 4.49 16.36 -34.96
CA ALA A 309 4.42 15.56 -36.18
C ALA A 309 3.33 16.08 -37.13
N ILE A 310 2.14 16.36 -36.62
CA ILE A 310 1.03 16.90 -37.43
C ILE A 310 1.41 18.27 -38.01
N THR A 311 1.87 19.20 -37.17
CA THR A 311 2.17 20.56 -37.59
C THR A 311 3.26 20.61 -38.66
N VAL A 312 4.39 19.94 -38.40
CA VAL A 312 5.52 19.95 -39.34
C VAL A 312 5.16 19.24 -40.65
N ASN A 313 4.54 18.07 -40.58
CA ASN A 313 4.19 17.30 -41.80
C ASN A 313 3.14 18.03 -42.66
N THR A 314 2.13 18.67 -42.01
CA THR A 314 1.15 19.51 -42.74
C THR A 314 1.85 20.66 -43.42
N SER A 315 2.78 21.35 -42.73
CA SER A 315 3.56 22.44 -43.31
C SER A 315 4.39 22.01 -44.52
N LEU A 316 5.06 20.84 -44.41
CA LEU A 316 5.86 20.27 -45.51
C LEU A 316 4.98 19.89 -46.71
N ILE A 317 3.77 19.36 -46.47
CA ILE A 317 2.80 19.06 -47.55
C ILE A 317 2.36 20.33 -48.24
N CYS A 318 2.01 21.37 -47.49
CA CYS A 318 1.62 22.69 -48.03
C CYS A 318 2.76 23.29 -48.89
N MET A 319 4.03 23.24 -48.40
CA MET A 319 5.18 23.74 -49.15
C MET A 319 5.38 22.99 -50.47
N GLY A 320 5.13 21.66 -50.47
CA GLY A 320 5.17 20.89 -51.67
C GLY A 320 4.04 21.15 -52.65
N LEU A 321 2.82 21.41 -52.18
CA LEU A 321 1.65 21.74 -53.02
C LEU A 321 1.80 23.09 -53.74
N PHE A 322 2.48 24.05 -53.11
CA PHE A 322 2.73 25.36 -53.68
C PHE A 322 4.08 25.47 -54.36
N ASP A 323 4.78 24.37 -54.64
CA ASP A 323 6.11 24.31 -55.28
C ASP A 323 7.16 25.23 -54.59
N LEU A 324 7.02 25.47 -53.28
CA LEU A 324 7.91 26.36 -52.52
C LEU A 324 9.28 25.71 -52.26
N MET A 325 9.38 24.35 -52.32
CA MET A 325 10.62 23.63 -52.05
C MET A 325 10.71 22.33 -52.91
N PRO A 326 11.91 21.97 -53.36
CA PRO A 326 12.14 20.67 -54.08
C PRO A 326 11.77 19.48 -53.21
N ALA A 327 11.16 18.45 -53.83
CA ALA A 327 10.73 17.23 -53.14
C ALA A 327 11.85 16.51 -52.33
N LYS A 328 13.10 16.58 -52.80
CA LYS A 328 14.27 16.03 -52.09
C LYS A 328 14.50 16.73 -50.71
N ILE A 329 14.37 18.05 -50.66
CA ILE A 329 14.55 18.83 -49.42
C ILE A 329 13.40 18.54 -48.46
N LEU A 330 12.16 18.48 -48.94
CA LEU A 330 10.99 18.12 -48.13
C LEU A 330 11.14 16.72 -47.52
N SER A 331 11.67 15.74 -48.25
CA SER A 331 11.94 14.38 -47.74
C SER A 331 13.01 14.39 -46.64
N ILE A 332 14.10 15.13 -46.84
CA ILE A 332 15.17 15.28 -45.83
C ILE A 332 14.63 15.91 -44.55
N LEU A 333 13.88 17.00 -44.66
CA LEU A 333 13.26 17.68 -43.48
C LEU A 333 12.29 16.76 -42.76
N HIS A 334 11.46 16.00 -43.46
CA HIS A 334 10.57 15.02 -42.89
C HIS A 334 11.34 13.95 -42.06
N ASN A 335 12.39 13.39 -42.61
CA ASN A 335 13.20 12.37 -41.91
C ASN A 335 13.94 12.97 -40.72
N LEU A 336 14.48 14.18 -40.83
CA LEU A 336 15.13 14.88 -39.73
C LEU A 336 14.13 15.17 -38.56
N THR A 337 12.90 15.59 -38.88
CA THR A 337 11.84 15.78 -37.89
C THR A 337 11.50 14.48 -37.22
N THR A 338 11.29 13.39 -37.95
CA THR A 338 11.03 12.08 -37.39
C THR A 338 12.14 11.64 -36.43
N PHE A 339 13.39 11.76 -36.87
CA PHE A 339 14.56 11.42 -36.05
C PHE A 339 14.63 12.28 -34.75
N SER A 340 14.39 13.59 -34.89
CA SER A 340 14.36 14.51 -33.74
C SER A 340 13.27 14.15 -32.73
N ILE A 341 12.05 13.85 -33.17
CA ILE A 341 10.95 13.42 -32.32
C ILE A 341 11.30 12.13 -31.58
N VAL A 342 11.89 11.15 -32.27
CA VAL A 342 12.32 9.88 -31.64
C VAL A 342 13.41 10.14 -30.61
N LEU A 343 14.45 10.90 -30.95
CA LEU A 343 15.55 11.21 -30.02
C LEU A 343 15.04 11.91 -28.74
N THR A 344 14.13 12.87 -28.89
CA THR A 344 13.57 13.58 -27.73
C THR A 344 12.65 12.68 -26.89
N SER A 345 12.15 11.56 -27.45
CA SER A 345 11.31 10.60 -26.72
C SER A 345 12.10 9.69 -25.76
N PHE A 346 13.41 9.54 -25.98
CA PHE A 346 14.29 8.85 -25.01
C PHE A 346 14.45 9.62 -23.69
N ASN A 347 14.23 10.94 -23.71
CA ASN A 347 14.42 11.77 -22.53
C ASN A 347 13.10 12.45 -22.11
N ILE A 348 12.32 11.74 -21.28
CA ILE A 348 11.20 12.35 -20.55
C ILE A 348 11.85 13.19 -19.46
N ARG A 349 11.99 14.52 -19.67
CA ARG A 349 12.65 15.45 -18.75
C ARG A 349 11.94 15.43 -17.38
N GLU A 350 12.74 15.53 -16.33
CA GLU A 350 12.30 15.70 -14.94
C GLU A 350 11.44 16.96 -14.74
#